data_58edc56ace26e6bf3ed34f785cabc829
#
_entry.id   58edc56ace26e6bf3ed34f785cabc829
#
_cell.length_a   1.000
_cell.length_b   1.000
_cell.length_c   1.000
_cell.angle_alpha   90.00
_cell.angle_beta   90.00
_cell.angle_gamma   90.00
#
_symmetry.space_group_name_H-M   'P 1'
#
loop_
_entity.id
_entity.type
_entity.pdbx_description
1 polymer ?
#
loop_
_entity_poly.entity_id
_entity_poly.type
_entity_poly.pdbx_seq_one_letter_code
_entity_poly.pdbx_strand_id
1 'polypeptide(L)'
;DCEVVSLLRSSGALVMGKTVTTEFAYFDAGKTTNPHDHTRTPGGSSSGSAAAVASFMAPVAIGSQTNGSVIRPASYCGVIGYKPTYGLISRHGVMKQSNILDHVGVFSRSIEDLAFVTKEIIKKDPQDKSTVSYSVSDIMNIVKSKPAFDPQFVFFKTTKWKNLDKESAKSFEAFIKKLGSNVTVIDAPSTFDKIFEYHQIIHESDMAYTFSHFYQRRKAKLGKKLVEAIERGNKYNARDYAEACESRDHFYEQFQEVFHDYHAILTPASTGVAPKGLEYTGSPEFSTVWTYLGMPSI
;
A
#
# COMPACT_ATOMS: atom_id res chain seq x y z
N ASP A 1 16.82 -5.27 -14.92
CA ASP A 1 15.58 -4.59 -14.59
C ASP A 1 14.61 -5.60 -13.96
N CYS A 2 13.73 -5.16 -13.06
CA CYS A 2 12.57 -5.96 -12.67
C CYS A 2 11.52 -5.95 -13.80
N GLU A 3 10.57 -6.90 -13.76
CA GLU A 3 9.58 -7.05 -14.84
C GLU A 3 8.80 -5.75 -15.10
N VAL A 4 8.38 -5.04 -14.07
CA VAL A 4 7.67 -3.76 -14.22
C VAL A 4 8.47 -2.73 -15.02
N VAL A 5 9.78 -2.61 -14.74
CA VAL A 5 10.65 -1.68 -15.48
C VAL A 5 10.85 -2.15 -16.91
N SER A 6 10.97 -3.47 -17.14
CA SER A 6 11.09 -4.04 -18.48
C SER A 6 9.84 -3.78 -19.32
N LEU A 7 8.66 -3.96 -18.76
CA LEU A 7 7.39 -3.67 -19.42
C LEU A 7 7.24 -2.18 -19.75
N LEU A 8 7.56 -1.29 -18.82
CA LEU A 8 7.52 0.15 -19.06
C LEU A 8 8.48 0.59 -20.17
N ARG A 9 9.71 0.07 -20.18
CA ARG A 9 10.68 0.35 -21.27
C ARG A 9 10.16 -0.16 -22.61
N SER A 10 9.59 -1.34 -22.63
CA SER A 10 9.01 -1.93 -23.86
C SER A 10 7.82 -1.12 -24.38
N SER A 11 7.09 -0.45 -23.48
CA SER A 11 6.01 0.48 -23.84
C SER A 11 6.50 1.90 -24.16
N GLY A 12 7.81 2.12 -24.26
CA GLY A 12 8.41 3.41 -24.63
C GLY A 12 8.65 4.39 -23.48
N ALA A 13 8.52 3.95 -22.23
CA ALA A 13 8.77 4.81 -21.09
C ALA A 13 10.27 5.10 -20.89
N LEU A 14 10.59 6.34 -20.57
CA LEU A 14 11.93 6.76 -20.19
C LEU A 14 12.12 6.62 -18.68
N VAL A 15 13.11 5.82 -18.27
CA VAL A 15 13.46 5.66 -16.85
C VAL A 15 14.40 6.78 -16.43
N MET A 16 13.88 7.74 -15.67
CA MET A 16 14.63 8.91 -15.19
C MET A 16 15.67 8.57 -14.12
N GLY A 17 15.42 7.55 -13.30
CA GLY A 17 16.34 7.16 -12.24
C GLY A 17 15.68 6.28 -11.17
N LYS A 18 16.39 6.12 -10.05
CA LYS A 18 15.91 5.44 -8.85
C LYS A 18 15.62 6.44 -7.75
N THR A 19 14.53 6.24 -7.05
CA THR A 19 14.15 7.05 -5.89
C THR A 19 14.62 6.42 -4.59
N VAL A 20 14.76 7.23 -3.54
CA VAL A 20 15.10 6.76 -2.19
C VAL A 20 13.93 5.97 -1.62
N THR A 21 14.24 4.81 -1.04
CA THR A 21 13.31 4.04 -0.20
C THR A 21 13.84 3.99 1.24
N THR A 22 13.00 3.62 2.19
CA THR A 22 13.47 3.25 3.53
C THR A 22 14.33 1.99 3.45
N GLU A 23 15.15 1.73 4.46
CA GLU A 23 16.03 0.55 4.49
C GLU A 23 15.20 -0.74 4.35
N PHE A 24 15.56 -1.57 3.35
CA PHE A 24 14.83 -2.81 3.00
C PHE A 24 13.31 -2.63 2.86
N ALA A 25 12.86 -1.43 2.46
CA ALA A 25 11.45 -1.04 2.39
C ALA A 25 10.69 -1.16 3.74
N TYR A 26 11.41 -1.16 4.88
CA TYR A 26 10.82 -1.20 6.22
C TYR A 26 10.72 0.21 6.84
N PHE A 27 10.92 0.40 8.15
CA PHE A 27 10.63 1.67 8.83
C PHE A 27 11.84 2.59 9.07
N ASP A 28 13.05 2.16 8.76
CA ASP A 28 14.26 3.00 8.93
C ASP A 28 14.36 3.97 7.74
N ALA A 29 14.06 5.24 8.03
CA ALA A 29 13.87 6.26 7.01
C ALA A 29 15.16 6.69 6.32
N GLY A 30 15.03 7.10 5.05
CA GLY A 30 16.11 7.73 4.28
C GLY A 30 16.15 9.26 4.46
N LYS A 31 16.90 9.94 3.58
CA LYS A 31 17.15 11.39 3.63
C LYS A 31 16.05 12.24 3.00
N THR A 32 15.06 11.63 2.34
CA THR A 32 14.01 12.36 1.62
C THR A 32 13.09 13.09 2.58
N THR A 33 12.85 14.36 2.31
CA THR A 33 11.90 15.21 3.04
C THR A 33 10.59 15.35 2.26
N ASN A 34 9.54 15.78 2.93
CA ASN A 34 8.27 16.08 2.29
C ASN A 34 8.38 17.35 1.43
N PRO A 35 7.95 17.35 0.15
CA PRO A 35 8.06 18.53 -0.72
C PRO A 35 7.24 19.74 -0.27
N HIS A 36 6.17 19.53 0.50
CA HIS A 36 5.31 20.60 0.99
C HIS A 36 5.82 21.22 2.30
N ASP A 37 6.59 20.46 3.10
CA ASP A 37 7.21 20.91 4.35
C ASP A 37 8.47 20.07 4.62
N HIS A 38 9.63 20.63 4.34
CA HIS A 38 10.91 19.95 4.49
C HIS A 38 11.25 19.55 5.94
N THR A 39 10.50 20.02 6.92
CA THR A 39 10.63 19.59 8.33
C THR A 39 9.90 18.29 8.62
N ARG A 40 9.16 17.74 7.65
CA ARG A 40 8.32 16.56 7.76
C ARG A 40 8.82 15.41 6.90
N THR A 41 8.43 14.20 7.31
CA THR A 41 8.61 13.00 6.50
C THR A 41 7.72 13.00 5.25
N PRO A 42 8.18 12.48 4.10
CA PRO A 42 7.29 12.20 2.96
C PRO A 42 6.47 10.92 3.16
N GLY A 43 6.61 10.26 4.31
CA GLY A 43 6.13 8.90 4.54
C GLY A 43 7.12 7.86 4.03
N GLY A 44 6.65 6.63 3.89
CA GLY A 44 7.46 5.51 3.41
C GLY A 44 6.66 4.20 3.33
N SER A 45 7.29 3.16 2.81
CA SER A 45 8.70 3.03 2.43
C SER A 45 9.05 3.66 1.08
N SER A 46 8.09 3.89 0.17
CA SER A 46 8.31 4.51 -1.15
C SER A 46 8.46 6.05 -1.06
N SER A 47 9.31 6.51 -0.13
CA SER A 47 9.50 7.92 0.23
C SER A 47 9.83 8.81 -0.98
N GLY A 48 10.88 8.44 -1.71
CA GLY A 48 11.37 9.19 -2.85
C GLY A 48 10.41 9.16 -4.04
N SER A 49 9.65 8.07 -4.22
CA SER A 49 8.69 7.95 -5.32
C SER A 49 7.54 8.95 -5.16
N ALA A 50 6.94 9.01 -3.97
CA ALA A 50 5.89 9.99 -3.68
C ALA A 50 6.42 11.43 -3.76
N ALA A 51 7.59 11.70 -3.17
CA ALA A 51 8.21 13.02 -3.19
C ALA A 51 8.58 13.49 -4.61
N ALA A 52 9.11 12.60 -5.46
CA ALA A 52 9.49 12.94 -6.84
C ALA A 52 8.27 13.33 -7.69
N VAL A 53 7.15 12.61 -7.56
CA VAL A 53 5.90 12.93 -8.27
C VAL A 53 5.32 14.24 -7.75
N ALA A 54 5.31 14.45 -6.43
CA ALA A 54 4.82 15.70 -5.82
C ALA A 54 5.68 16.91 -6.19
N SER A 55 6.99 16.73 -6.35
CA SER A 55 7.94 17.78 -6.77
C SER A 55 8.01 17.99 -8.30
N PHE A 56 7.15 17.36 -9.09
CA PHE A 56 7.17 17.41 -10.55
C PHE A 56 8.47 16.92 -11.21
N MET A 57 9.29 16.13 -10.50
CA MET A 57 10.52 15.55 -11.09
C MET A 57 10.20 14.46 -12.12
N ALA A 58 9.08 13.75 -11.94
CA ALA A 58 8.55 12.78 -12.88
C ALA A 58 7.01 12.82 -12.85
N PRO A 59 6.33 12.52 -13.96
CA PRO A 59 4.87 12.43 -13.98
C PRO A 59 4.36 11.22 -13.18
N VAL A 60 5.10 10.13 -13.20
CA VAL A 60 4.75 8.85 -12.56
C VAL A 60 5.98 8.28 -11.87
N ALA A 61 5.77 7.55 -10.79
CA ALA A 61 6.79 6.75 -10.13
C ALA A 61 6.23 5.39 -9.69
N ILE A 62 7.13 4.41 -9.59
CA ILE A 62 6.81 3.07 -9.09
C ILE A 62 7.24 2.95 -7.64
N GLY A 63 6.46 2.24 -6.84
CA GLY A 63 6.78 1.88 -5.47
C GLY A 63 6.31 0.48 -5.13
N SER A 64 6.38 0.12 -3.87
CA SER A 64 5.87 -1.14 -3.36
C SER A 64 5.15 -0.96 -2.03
N GLN A 65 4.25 -1.87 -1.71
CA GLN A 65 3.51 -1.86 -0.45
C GLN A 65 3.39 -3.27 0.11
N THR A 66 3.86 -3.42 1.34
CA THR A 66 3.69 -4.62 2.17
C THR A 66 2.69 -4.37 3.30
N ASN A 67 2.50 -3.10 3.65
CA ASN A 67 1.51 -2.64 4.63
C ASN A 67 0.82 -1.36 4.13
N GLY A 68 1.48 -0.18 4.21
CA GLY A 68 0.95 1.10 3.78
C GLY A 68 1.91 1.92 2.91
N SER A 69 2.88 1.28 2.28
CA SER A 69 4.06 1.96 1.71
C SER A 69 3.86 2.62 0.34
N VAL A 70 2.66 2.59 -0.22
CA VAL A 70 2.23 3.38 -1.39
C VAL A 70 1.19 4.41 -0.95
N ILE A 71 0.13 3.96 -0.29
CA ILE A 71 -1.02 4.81 0.06
C ILE A 71 -0.62 5.90 1.06
N ARG A 72 0.13 5.54 2.12
CA ARG A 72 0.56 6.51 3.14
C ARG A 72 1.48 7.61 2.60
N PRO A 73 2.60 7.33 1.90
CA PRO A 73 3.42 8.40 1.33
C PRO A 73 2.71 9.20 0.25
N ALA A 74 1.79 8.61 -0.53
CA ALA A 74 0.95 9.34 -1.45
C ALA A 74 0.09 10.38 -0.73
N SER A 75 -0.59 9.99 0.35
CA SER A 75 -1.39 10.87 1.20
C SER A 75 -0.54 12.02 1.76
N TYR A 76 0.63 11.73 2.33
CA TYR A 76 1.49 12.75 2.93
C TYR A 76 2.10 13.73 1.90
N CYS A 77 2.31 13.30 0.68
CA CYS A 77 2.86 14.12 -0.39
C CYS A 77 1.79 14.74 -1.30
N GLY A 78 0.50 14.52 -1.04
CA GLY A 78 -0.59 15.09 -1.82
C GLY A 78 -0.63 14.62 -3.28
N VAL A 79 -0.30 13.36 -3.51
CA VAL A 79 -0.36 12.70 -4.83
C VAL A 79 -1.26 11.46 -4.77
N ILE A 80 -1.61 10.93 -5.91
CA ILE A 80 -2.39 9.70 -6.02
C ILE A 80 -1.43 8.52 -5.92
N GLY A 81 -1.75 7.58 -5.01
CA GLY A 81 -1.06 6.31 -4.89
C GLY A 81 -2.03 5.17 -5.16
N TYR A 82 -1.66 4.26 -6.02
CA TYR A 82 -2.46 3.09 -6.36
C TYR A 82 -1.73 1.80 -5.98
N LYS A 83 -2.34 1.02 -5.11
CA LYS A 83 -1.97 -0.36 -4.83
C LYS A 83 -3.02 -1.28 -5.50
N PRO A 84 -2.65 -2.03 -6.54
CA PRO A 84 -3.59 -2.92 -7.24
C PRO A 84 -4.02 -4.08 -6.35
N THR A 85 -5.00 -4.84 -6.83
CA THR A 85 -5.29 -6.18 -6.31
C THR A 85 -4.03 -7.05 -6.36
N TYR A 86 -3.83 -7.87 -5.33
CA TYR A 86 -2.71 -8.80 -5.27
C TYR A 86 -2.67 -9.70 -6.51
N GLY A 87 -1.47 -9.83 -7.09
CA GLY A 87 -1.26 -10.66 -8.28
C GLY A 87 -1.56 -9.99 -9.63
N LEU A 88 -2.00 -8.72 -9.67
CA LEU A 88 -2.18 -8.04 -10.96
C LEU A 88 -0.88 -7.53 -11.57
N ILE A 89 0.08 -7.11 -10.76
CA ILE A 89 1.39 -6.61 -11.20
C ILE A 89 2.48 -7.53 -10.69
N SER A 90 3.37 -7.94 -11.58
CA SER A 90 4.50 -8.81 -11.23
C SER A 90 5.47 -8.15 -10.26
N ARG A 91 5.97 -8.94 -9.31
CA ARG A 91 7.02 -8.59 -8.35
C ARG A 91 8.36 -9.25 -8.69
N HIS A 92 8.46 -9.86 -9.88
CA HIS A 92 9.70 -10.47 -10.32
C HIS A 92 10.81 -9.41 -10.45
N GLY A 93 11.96 -9.68 -9.87
CA GLY A 93 13.10 -8.75 -9.81
C GLY A 93 12.94 -7.61 -8.81
N VAL A 94 11.83 -7.54 -8.06
CA VAL A 94 11.65 -6.63 -6.92
C VAL A 94 12.11 -7.32 -5.65
N MET A 95 12.83 -6.60 -4.78
CA MET A 95 13.19 -7.12 -3.47
C MET A 95 11.92 -7.28 -2.63
N LYS A 96 11.65 -8.51 -2.22
CA LYS A 96 10.45 -8.86 -1.45
C LYS A 96 10.71 -8.75 0.05
N GLN A 97 9.71 -8.28 0.79
CA GLN A 97 9.61 -8.47 2.23
C GLN A 97 8.75 -9.69 2.56
N SER A 98 7.61 -9.84 1.87
CA SER A 98 6.65 -10.92 2.07
C SER A 98 6.16 -11.46 0.72
N ASN A 99 6.04 -12.78 0.62
CA ASN A 99 5.54 -13.40 -0.60
C ASN A 99 4.05 -13.19 -0.83
N ILE A 100 3.27 -12.95 0.22
CA ILE A 100 1.81 -12.87 0.15
C ILE A 100 1.24 -11.49 0.47
N LEU A 101 2.07 -10.56 0.98
CA LEU A 101 1.64 -9.19 1.29
C LEU A 101 2.15 -8.15 0.29
N ASP A 102 3.27 -8.40 -0.39
CA ASP A 102 3.89 -7.41 -1.25
C ASP A 102 3.07 -7.11 -2.52
N HIS A 103 2.95 -5.83 -2.81
CA HIS A 103 2.36 -5.30 -4.04
C HIS A 103 3.33 -4.31 -4.68
N VAL A 104 3.37 -4.28 -5.99
CA VAL A 104 3.92 -3.13 -6.72
C VAL A 104 2.80 -2.11 -6.89
N GLY A 105 3.10 -0.83 -6.68
CA GLY A 105 2.14 0.25 -6.82
C GLY A 105 2.68 1.41 -7.65
N VAL A 106 1.80 2.32 -8.00
CA VAL A 106 2.06 3.46 -8.90
C VAL A 106 1.69 4.76 -8.20
N PHE A 107 2.50 5.79 -8.41
CA PHE A 107 2.22 7.17 -7.99
C PHE A 107 2.05 8.07 -9.21
N SER A 108 1.07 8.95 -9.16
CA SER A 108 0.84 9.97 -10.19
C SER A 108 0.15 11.21 -9.62
N ARG A 109 -0.01 12.26 -10.44
CA ARG A 109 -0.80 13.44 -10.07
C ARG A 109 -2.21 13.44 -10.67
N SER A 110 -2.48 12.53 -11.60
CA SER A 110 -3.82 12.38 -12.21
C SER A 110 -4.23 10.91 -12.27
N ILE A 111 -5.53 10.63 -12.27
CA ILE A 111 -6.08 9.29 -12.45
C ILE A 111 -5.80 8.79 -13.87
N GLU A 112 -5.81 9.67 -14.85
CA GLU A 112 -5.51 9.35 -16.24
C GLU A 112 -4.07 8.83 -16.41
N ASP A 113 -3.08 9.52 -15.84
CA ASP A 113 -1.67 9.07 -15.87
C ASP A 113 -1.51 7.74 -15.14
N LEU A 114 -2.20 7.59 -14.00
CA LEU A 114 -2.21 6.36 -13.24
C LEU A 114 -2.72 5.19 -14.09
N ALA A 115 -3.88 5.34 -14.71
CA ALA A 115 -4.49 4.33 -15.57
C ALA A 115 -3.64 4.03 -16.79
N PHE A 116 -3.09 5.07 -17.43
CA PHE A 116 -2.23 4.96 -18.60
C PHE A 116 -0.99 4.10 -18.34
N VAL A 117 -0.33 4.29 -17.19
CA VAL A 117 0.84 3.50 -16.83
C VAL A 117 0.45 2.12 -16.31
N THR A 118 -0.60 2.02 -15.50
CA THR A 118 -1.01 0.77 -14.89
C THR A 118 -1.41 -0.28 -15.92
N LYS A 119 -2.09 0.10 -17.01
CA LYS A 119 -2.48 -0.84 -18.07
C LYS A 119 -1.29 -1.52 -18.74
N GLU A 120 -0.13 -0.87 -18.79
CA GLU A 120 1.08 -1.41 -19.43
C GLU A 120 1.80 -2.44 -18.55
N ILE A 121 1.58 -2.42 -17.24
CA ILE A 121 2.26 -3.27 -16.26
C ILE A 121 1.37 -4.34 -15.63
N ILE A 122 0.06 -4.29 -15.83
CA ILE A 122 -0.85 -5.39 -15.45
C ILE A 122 -0.69 -6.51 -16.48
N LYS A 123 0.09 -7.53 -16.11
CA LYS A 123 0.38 -8.65 -16.99
C LYS A 123 0.73 -9.90 -16.20
N LYS A 124 0.25 -11.06 -16.66
CA LYS A 124 0.69 -12.35 -16.12
C LYS A 124 2.17 -12.56 -16.42
N ASP A 125 2.93 -12.89 -15.39
CA ASP A 125 4.36 -13.20 -15.47
C ASP A 125 4.61 -14.63 -15.00
N PRO A 126 5.12 -15.53 -15.85
CA PRO A 126 5.45 -16.90 -15.44
C PRO A 126 6.49 -17.00 -14.32
N GLN A 127 7.31 -15.96 -14.13
CA GLN A 127 8.34 -15.92 -13.09
C GLN A 127 7.83 -15.41 -11.73
N ASP A 128 6.64 -14.77 -11.69
CA ASP A 128 5.91 -14.51 -10.45
C ASP A 128 4.61 -15.31 -10.46
N LYS A 129 4.63 -16.48 -9.82
CA LYS A 129 3.49 -17.41 -9.76
C LYS A 129 2.23 -16.84 -9.12
N SER A 130 2.34 -15.73 -8.40
CA SER A 130 1.18 -15.04 -7.83
C SER A 130 0.38 -14.27 -8.88
N THR A 131 0.96 -14.00 -10.06
CA THR A 131 0.29 -13.20 -11.07
C THR A 131 -0.84 -13.96 -11.76
N VAL A 132 -1.95 -13.25 -11.96
CA VAL A 132 -3.14 -13.74 -12.65
C VAL A 132 -3.29 -13.08 -14.01
N SER A 133 -3.95 -13.75 -14.94
CA SER A 133 -4.34 -13.14 -16.22
C SER A 133 -5.54 -12.24 -15.98
N TYR A 134 -5.42 -10.97 -16.33
CA TYR A 134 -6.50 -10.00 -16.24
C TYR A 134 -6.50 -9.09 -17.46
N SER A 135 -7.68 -8.77 -18.00
CA SER A 135 -7.82 -7.85 -19.12
C SER A 135 -8.20 -6.46 -18.62
N VAL A 136 -7.39 -5.47 -18.96
CA VAL A 136 -7.65 -4.04 -18.69
C VAL A 136 -7.97 -3.29 -19.97
N SER A 137 -8.64 -3.95 -20.91
CA SER A 137 -8.77 -3.52 -22.31
C SER A 137 -9.34 -2.10 -22.50
N ASP A 138 -10.12 -1.57 -21.55
CA ASP A 138 -10.81 -0.28 -21.74
C ASP A 138 -10.66 0.71 -20.59
N ILE A 139 -9.63 0.54 -19.74
CA ILE A 139 -9.43 1.36 -18.54
C ILE A 139 -9.36 2.86 -18.85
N MET A 140 -8.80 3.24 -20.01
CA MET A 140 -8.66 4.66 -20.40
C MET A 140 -10.00 5.32 -20.73
N ASN A 141 -10.93 4.56 -21.34
CA ASN A 141 -12.28 5.07 -21.60
C ASN A 141 -13.10 5.10 -20.31
N ILE A 142 -12.95 4.08 -19.46
CA ILE A 142 -13.62 4.02 -18.14
C ILE A 142 -13.23 5.25 -17.30
N VAL A 143 -11.96 5.58 -17.20
CA VAL A 143 -11.47 6.72 -16.41
C VAL A 143 -12.00 8.06 -16.92
N LYS A 144 -12.22 8.19 -18.23
CA LYS A 144 -12.74 9.42 -18.87
C LYS A 144 -14.28 9.48 -18.88
N SER A 145 -14.96 8.38 -18.64
CA SER A 145 -16.42 8.31 -18.64
C SER A 145 -17.00 8.83 -17.32
N LYS A 146 -18.24 9.27 -17.36
CA LYS A 146 -19.02 9.47 -16.14
C LYS A 146 -19.49 8.11 -15.64
N PRO A 147 -19.61 7.89 -14.31
CA PRO A 147 -20.27 6.69 -13.78
C PRO A 147 -21.65 6.50 -14.41
N ALA A 148 -21.97 5.27 -14.76
CA ALA A 148 -23.29 4.93 -15.34
C ALA A 148 -24.42 4.99 -14.30
N PHE A 149 -24.09 5.06 -13.03
CA PHE A 149 -24.99 5.09 -11.89
C PHE A 149 -24.41 6.00 -10.79
N ASP A 150 -25.25 6.36 -9.85
CA ASP A 150 -24.83 7.14 -8.68
C ASP A 150 -24.08 6.21 -7.69
N PRO A 151 -22.77 6.39 -7.48
CA PRO A 151 -21.99 5.43 -6.71
C PRO A 151 -22.38 5.43 -5.23
N GLN A 152 -22.52 4.24 -4.66
CA GLN A 152 -22.77 4.01 -3.25
C GLN A 152 -21.47 3.60 -2.56
N PHE A 153 -21.16 4.23 -1.45
CA PHE A 153 -19.96 4.00 -0.69
C PHE A 153 -20.27 3.46 0.71
N VAL A 154 -19.35 2.70 1.27
CA VAL A 154 -19.36 2.39 2.70
C VAL A 154 -18.13 3.00 3.36
N PHE A 155 -18.33 3.75 4.43
CA PHE A 155 -17.26 4.13 5.33
C PHE A 155 -17.12 3.03 6.39
N PHE A 156 -16.07 2.21 6.23
CA PHE A 156 -15.78 1.11 7.14
C PHE A 156 -14.87 1.61 8.26
N LYS A 157 -15.48 1.84 9.44
CA LYS A 157 -14.82 2.43 10.59
C LYS A 157 -14.20 1.35 11.47
N THR A 158 -12.90 1.12 11.29
CA THR A 158 -12.15 0.16 12.11
C THR A 158 -11.91 0.68 13.52
N THR A 159 -11.53 -0.18 14.47
CA THR A 159 -11.14 0.20 15.83
C THR A 159 -9.94 1.16 15.87
N LYS A 160 -9.16 1.24 14.75
CA LYS A 160 -8.05 2.18 14.59
C LYS A 160 -8.50 3.63 14.37
N TRP A 161 -9.79 3.87 14.13
CA TRP A 161 -10.35 5.22 14.01
C TRP A 161 -9.95 6.13 15.18
N LYS A 162 -9.88 5.61 16.40
CA LYS A 162 -9.44 6.33 17.60
C LYS A 162 -8.00 6.88 17.52
N ASN A 163 -7.18 6.35 16.61
CA ASN A 163 -5.79 6.77 16.41
C ASN A 163 -5.65 7.88 15.35
N LEU A 164 -6.74 8.21 14.66
CA LEU A 164 -6.78 9.35 13.75
C LEU A 164 -6.67 10.66 14.55
N ASP A 165 -5.81 11.58 14.10
CA ASP A 165 -5.73 12.88 14.76
C ASP A 165 -7.06 13.63 14.65
N LYS A 166 -7.33 14.52 15.61
CA LYS A 166 -8.64 15.19 15.76
C LYS A 166 -9.03 16.04 14.55
N GLU A 167 -8.05 16.68 13.91
CA GLU A 167 -8.31 17.54 12.75
C GLU A 167 -8.64 16.70 11.52
N SER A 168 -7.87 15.66 11.28
CA SER A 168 -8.13 14.69 10.19
C SER A 168 -9.44 13.95 10.39
N ALA A 169 -9.78 13.54 11.62
CA ALA A 169 -11.06 12.92 11.92
C ALA A 169 -12.22 13.87 11.58
N LYS A 170 -12.15 15.13 12.04
CA LYS A 170 -13.17 16.16 11.74
C LYS A 170 -13.30 16.42 10.24
N SER A 171 -12.17 16.49 9.52
CA SER A 171 -12.18 16.71 8.07
C SER A 171 -12.77 15.51 7.31
N PHE A 172 -12.45 14.29 7.73
CA PHE A 172 -13.01 13.08 7.15
C PHE A 172 -14.51 12.94 7.41
N GLU A 173 -14.97 13.23 8.63
CA GLU A 173 -16.38 13.26 8.98
C GLU A 173 -17.16 14.32 8.17
N ALA A 174 -16.56 15.50 7.96
CA ALA A 174 -17.14 16.53 7.10
C ALA A 174 -17.25 16.07 5.63
N PHE A 175 -16.26 15.33 5.14
CA PHE A 175 -16.30 14.73 3.81
C PHE A 175 -17.42 13.67 3.71
N ILE A 176 -17.52 12.76 4.67
CA ILE A 176 -18.60 11.76 4.74
C ILE A 176 -19.97 12.44 4.74
N LYS A 177 -20.13 13.49 5.57
CA LYS A 177 -21.38 14.27 5.61
C LYS A 177 -21.72 14.92 4.27
N LYS A 178 -20.71 15.39 3.50
CA LYS A 178 -20.90 15.98 2.17
C LYS A 178 -21.39 14.95 1.13
N LEU A 179 -21.01 13.69 1.27
CA LEU A 179 -21.51 12.60 0.41
C LEU A 179 -22.97 12.27 0.66
N GLY A 180 -23.51 12.63 1.82
CA GLY A 180 -24.95 12.50 2.12
C GLY A 180 -25.43 11.05 2.08
N SER A 181 -26.49 10.82 1.31
CA SER A 181 -27.10 9.48 1.17
C SER A 181 -26.25 8.48 0.36
N ASN A 182 -25.18 8.93 -0.27
CA ASN A 182 -24.30 8.08 -1.06
C ASN A 182 -23.27 7.32 -0.19
N VAL A 183 -23.29 7.49 1.12
CA VAL A 183 -22.39 6.79 2.02
C VAL A 183 -23.13 6.22 3.23
N THR A 184 -22.86 4.96 3.52
CA THR A 184 -23.29 4.29 4.75
C THR A 184 -22.08 4.12 5.67
N VAL A 185 -22.25 4.40 6.96
CA VAL A 185 -21.21 4.20 7.97
C VAL A 185 -21.41 2.84 8.63
N ILE A 186 -20.39 2.00 8.62
CA ILE A 186 -20.39 0.69 9.28
C ILE A 186 -19.21 0.62 10.24
N ASP A 187 -19.49 0.34 11.51
CA ASP A 187 -18.45 0.05 12.49
C ASP A 187 -17.94 -1.39 12.29
N ALA A 188 -16.63 -1.54 12.16
CA ALA A 188 -16.02 -2.86 12.03
C ALA A 188 -16.24 -3.70 13.29
N PRO A 189 -16.64 -4.96 13.17
CA PRO A 189 -16.66 -5.88 14.31
C PRO A 189 -15.27 -5.98 14.96
N SER A 190 -15.21 -6.15 16.27
CA SER A 190 -13.91 -6.27 17.00
C SER A 190 -13.06 -7.46 16.54
N THR A 191 -13.68 -8.48 15.94
CA THR A 191 -12.99 -9.61 15.32
C THR A 191 -12.01 -9.20 14.22
N PHE A 192 -12.25 -8.05 13.57
CA PHE A 192 -11.35 -7.48 12.57
C PHE A 192 -10.00 -7.00 13.15
N ASP A 193 -9.91 -6.83 14.46
CA ASP A 193 -8.61 -6.51 15.10
C ASP A 193 -7.58 -7.63 14.93
N LYS A 194 -8.03 -8.87 14.74
CA LYS A 194 -7.17 -10.01 14.40
C LYS A 194 -6.38 -9.81 13.11
N ILE A 195 -6.91 -9.05 12.14
CA ILE A 195 -6.23 -8.75 10.88
C ILE A 195 -4.88 -8.06 11.14
N PHE A 196 -4.82 -7.14 12.12
CA PHE A 196 -3.58 -6.45 12.44
C PHE A 196 -2.52 -7.38 13.01
N GLU A 197 -2.93 -8.32 13.87
CA GLU A 197 -2.06 -9.36 14.43
C GLU A 197 -1.59 -10.32 13.32
N TYR A 198 -2.49 -10.83 12.52
CA TYR A 198 -2.18 -11.76 11.42
C TYR A 198 -1.29 -11.13 10.35
N HIS A 199 -1.56 -9.89 9.98
CA HIS A 199 -0.66 -9.15 9.09
C HIS A 199 0.76 -9.06 9.66
N GLN A 200 0.90 -8.75 10.95
CA GLN A 200 2.20 -8.65 11.62
C GLN A 200 2.92 -10.00 11.64
N ILE A 201 2.23 -11.08 11.99
CA ILE A 201 2.79 -12.45 12.01
C ILE A 201 3.34 -12.81 10.63
N ILE A 202 2.56 -12.63 9.57
CA ILE A 202 3.00 -12.92 8.20
C ILE A 202 4.19 -12.05 7.82
N HIS A 203 4.06 -10.73 8.00
CA HIS A 203 5.07 -9.77 7.58
C HIS A 203 6.42 -10.03 8.24
N GLU A 204 6.45 -10.19 9.57
CA GLU A 204 7.68 -10.37 10.32
C GLU A 204 8.28 -11.76 10.11
N SER A 205 7.47 -12.82 9.99
CA SER A 205 7.93 -14.17 9.65
C SER A 205 8.56 -14.23 8.27
N ASP A 206 7.91 -13.63 7.26
CA ASP A 206 8.43 -13.56 5.90
C ASP A 206 9.74 -12.76 5.84
N MET A 207 9.84 -11.63 6.57
CA MET A 207 11.10 -10.86 6.66
C MET A 207 12.20 -11.65 7.35
N ALA A 208 11.89 -12.39 8.42
CA ALA A 208 12.86 -13.22 9.12
C ALA A 208 13.46 -14.29 8.18
N TYR A 209 12.64 -14.88 7.32
CA TYR A 209 13.08 -15.80 6.28
C TYR A 209 13.87 -15.09 5.17
N THR A 210 13.28 -14.06 4.56
CA THR A 210 13.83 -13.37 3.38
C THR A 210 15.16 -12.68 3.68
N PHE A 211 15.28 -12.06 4.84
CA PHE A 211 16.47 -11.31 5.23
C PHE A 211 17.44 -12.08 6.14
N SER A 212 17.20 -13.39 6.37
CA SER A 212 18.02 -14.25 7.22
C SER A 212 19.51 -14.16 6.91
N HIS A 213 19.88 -14.17 5.62
CA HIS A 213 21.26 -14.08 5.18
C HIS A 213 21.93 -12.74 5.57
N PHE A 214 21.22 -11.62 5.43
CA PHE A 214 21.72 -10.30 5.84
C PHE A 214 21.82 -10.22 7.36
N TYR A 215 20.82 -10.73 8.08
CA TYR A 215 20.84 -10.77 9.53
C TYR A 215 22.01 -11.57 10.09
N GLN A 216 22.25 -12.78 9.59
CA GLN A 216 23.35 -13.62 10.06
C GLN A 216 24.72 -13.03 9.77
N ARG A 217 24.93 -12.40 8.62
CA ARG A 217 26.25 -11.93 8.19
C ARG A 217 26.54 -10.48 8.53
N ARG A 218 25.51 -9.65 8.69
CA ARG A 218 25.67 -8.19 8.76
C ARG A 218 24.73 -7.52 9.76
N LYS A 219 24.27 -8.22 10.81
CA LYS A 219 23.33 -7.70 11.81
C LYS A 219 23.69 -6.29 12.30
N ALA A 220 24.95 -6.04 12.63
CA ALA A 220 25.42 -4.75 13.15
C ALA A 220 25.32 -3.58 12.14
N LYS A 221 25.04 -3.87 10.86
CA LYS A 221 24.85 -2.86 9.79
C LYS A 221 23.39 -2.64 9.43
N LEU A 222 22.48 -3.43 9.98
CA LEU A 222 21.03 -3.29 9.75
C LEU A 222 20.43 -2.28 10.72
N GLY A 223 19.44 -1.55 10.26
CA GLY A 223 18.67 -0.64 11.09
C GLY A 223 17.97 -1.37 12.25
N LYS A 224 17.87 -0.69 13.37
CA LYS A 224 17.35 -1.26 14.63
C LYS A 224 15.94 -1.83 14.45
N LYS A 225 15.05 -1.11 13.77
CA LYS A 225 13.66 -1.53 13.56
C LYS A 225 13.56 -2.81 12.74
N LEU A 226 14.41 -2.94 11.71
CA LEU A 226 14.48 -4.15 10.89
C LEU A 226 14.99 -5.35 11.70
N VAL A 227 16.04 -5.16 12.50
CA VAL A 227 16.57 -6.21 13.38
C VAL A 227 15.52 -6.70 14.36
N GLU A 228 14.82 -5.79 15.04
CA GLU A 228 13.75 -6.11 15.99
C GLU A 228 12.60 -6.89 15.32
N ALA A 229 12.22 -6.52 14.08
CA ALA A 229 11.18 -7.22 13.34
C ALA A 229 11.61 -8.65 12.96
N ILE A 230 12.84 -8.83 12.48
CA ILE A 230 13.38 -10.16 12.20
C ILE A 230 13.43 -11.03 13.46
N GLU A 231 13.82 -10.46 14.60
CA GLU A 231 13.87 -11.16 15.87
C GLU A 231 12.49 -11.56 16.39
N ARG A 232 11.46 -10.74 16.18
CA ARG A 232 10.07 -11.13 16.47
C ARG A 232 9.58 -12.19 15.50
N GLY A 233 9.86 -12.04 14.20
CA GLY A 233 9.49 -13.01 13.16
C GLY A 233 10.04 -14.42 13.42
N ASN A 234 11.25 -14.52 13.97
CA ASN A 234 11.86 -15.80 14.36
C ASN A 234 11.19 -16.47 15.57
N LYS A 235 10.30 -15.78 16.30
CA LYS A 235 9.60 -16.33 17.46
C LYS A 235 8.23 -16.91 17.11
N TYR A 236 7.63 -16.51 15.99
CA TYR A 236 6.37 -17.10 15.53
C TYR A 236 6.59 -18.54 15.09
N ASN A 237 5.67 -19.41 15.43
CA ASN A 237 5.73 -20.79 15.00
C ASN A 237 4.94 -21.02 13.70
N ALA A 238 5.12 -22.21 13.10
CA ALA A 238 4.48 -22.54 11.83
C ALA A 238 2.93 -22.53 11.92
N ARG A 239 2.35 -22.84 13.08
CA ARG A 239 0.90 -22.82 13.30
C ARG A 239 0.37 -21.38 13.26
N ASP A 240 1.04 -20.45 13.95
CA ASP A 240 0.64 -19.03 13.96
C ASP A 240 0.65 -18.47 12.54
N TYR A 241 1.69 -18.79 11.77
CA TYR A 241 1.83 -18.36 10.39
C TYR A 241 0.74 -18.96 9.48
N ALA A 242 0.48 -20.27 9.62
CA ALA A 242 -0.55 -20.95 8.83
C ALA A 242 -1.93 -20.37 9.12
N GLU A 243 -2.30 -20.21 10.41
CA GLU A 243 -3.57 -19.59 10.82
C GLU A 243 -3.72 -18.18 10.25
N ALA A 244 -2.66 -17.37 10.32
CA ALA A 244 -2.68 -16.01 9.76
C ALA A 244 -2.86 -15.99 8.22
N CYS A 245 -2.30 -16.98 7.51
CA CYS A 245 -2.49 -17.09 6.06
C CYS A 245 -3.90 -17.57 5.68
N GLU A 246 -4.41 -18.61 6.34
CA GLU A 246 -5.73 -19.19 6.05
C GLU A 246 -6.87 -18.20 6.37
N SER A 247 -6.72 -17.42 7.43
CA SER A 247 -7.72 -16.43 7.84
C SER A 247 -7.94 -15.31 6.79
N ARG A 248 -7.02 -15.11 5.84
CA ARG A 248 -7.18 -14.09 4.77
C ARG A 248 -8.42 -14.33 3.94
N ASP A 249 -8.61 -15.55 3.49
CA ASP A 249 -9.74 -15.90 2.61
C ASP A 249 -11.05 -15.73 3.36
N HIS A 250 -11.11 -16.18 4.63
CA HIS A 250 -12.28 -16.00 5.48
C HIS A 250 -12.67 -14.52 5.67
N PHE A 251 -11.70 -13.64 5.97
CA PHE A 251 -11.96 -12.21 6.09
C PHE A 251 -12.31 -11.57 4.74
N TYR A 252 -11.70 -12.04 3.64
CA TYR A 252 -12.01 -11.54 2.30
C TYR A 252 -13.47 -11.85 1.90
N GLU A 253 -13.94 -13.06 2.17
CA GLU A 253 -15.32 -13.48 1.91
C GLU A 253 -16.34 -12.59 2.63
N GLN A 254 -16.06 -12.19 3.89
CA GLN A 254 -16.93 -11.26 4.63
C GLN A 254 -17.05 -9.89 3.95
N PHE A 255 -16.00 -9.42 3.25
CA PHE A 255 -16.07 -8.19 2.49
C PHE A 255 -16.77 -8.32 1.14
N GLN A 256 -16.87 -9.51 0.58
CA GLN A 256 -17.60 -9.70 -0.68
C GLN A 256 -19.08 -9.33 -0.53
N GLU A 257 -19.68 -9.61 0.62
CA GLU A 257 -21.08 -9.22 0.90
C GLU A 257 -21.25 -7.70 0.86
N VAL A 258 -20.26 -6.93 1.31
CA VAL A 258 -20.31 -5.47 1.26
C VAL A 258 -20.40 -4.96 -0.18
N PHE A 259 -19.76 -5.63 -1.14
CA PHE A 259 -19.77 -5.22 -2.55
C PHE A 259 -21.03 -5.63 -3.33
N HIS A 260 -21.99 -6.28 -2.69
CA HIS A 260 -23.33 -6.41 -3.28
C HIS A 260 -24.09 -5.07 -3.29
N ASP A 261 -23.90 -4.25 -2.26
CA ASP A 261 -24.65 -3.00 -2.09
C ASP A 261 -23.79 -1.76 -2.34
N TYR A 262 -22.46 -1.87 -2.23
CA TYR A 262 -21.54 -0.73 -2.29
C TYR A 262 -20.48 -0.93 -3.37
N HIS A 263 -20.09 0.18 -4.00
CA HIS A 263 -19.11 0.19 -5.10
C HIS A 263 -17.67 0.40 -4.62
N ALA A 264 -17.48 1.05 -3.47
CA ALA A 264 -16.17 1.23 -2.86
C ALA A 264 -16.27 1.43 -1.35
N ILE A 265 -15.16 1.10 -0.68
CA ILE A 265 -14.97 1.33 0.75
C ILE A 265 -14.14 2.60 0.93
N LEU A 266 -14.64 3.50 1.76
CA LEU A 266 -13.92 4.70 2.17
C LEU A 266 -13.19 4.44 3.49
N THR A 267 -11.94 4.88 3.57
CA THR A 267 -11.11 4.78 4.78
C THR A 267 -10.06 5.90 4.77
N PRO A 268 -9.60 6.38 5.94
CA PRO A 268 -8.45 7.26 5.98
C PRO A 268 -7.21 6.59 5.36
N ALA A 269 -6.38 7.36 4.68
CA ALA A 269 -5.13 6.85 4.09
C ALA A 269 -3.97 6.82 5.11
N SER A 270 -4.06 7.62 6.18
CA SER A 270 -3.04 7.78 7.21
C SER A 270 -3.67 8.22 8.54
N THR A 271 -2.89 8.21 9.62
CA THR A 271 -3.34 8.63 10.95
C THR A 271 -3.44 10.14 11.13
N GLY A 272 -3.17 10.91 10.10
CA GLY A 272 -3.19 12.38 10.13
C GLY A 272 -2.23 12.98 9.13
N VAL A 273 -1.80 14.21 9.38
CA VAL A 273 -0.78 14.88 8.57
C VAL A 273 0.59 14.23 8.71
N ALA A 274 1.48 14.46 7.74
CA ALA A 274 2.83 13.93 7.76
C ALA A 274 3.56 14.27 9.07
N PRO A 275 4.13 13.29 9.80
CA PRO A 275 4.89 13.53 11.02
C PRO A 275 6.08 14.48 10.81
N LYS A 276 6.40 15.27 11.84
CA LYS A 276 7.62 16.07 11.87
C LYS A 276 8.86 15.17 12.04
N GLY A 277 9.97 15.58 11.45
CA GLY A 277 11.24 14.84 11.45
C GLY A 277 11.24 13.68 10.45
N LEU A 278 12.34 12.94 10.42
CA LEU A 278 12.56 11.80 9.53
C LEU A 278 12.64 10.46 10.27
N GLU A 279 12.58 10.47 11.61
CA GLU A 279 12.72 9.25 12.43
C GLU A 279 11.55 8.27 12.30
N TYR A 280 10.41 8.76 11.79
CA TYR A 280 9.17 8.01 11.70
C TYR A 280 8.43 8.30 10.39
N THR A 281 8.08 7.26 9.66
CA THR A 281 7.39 7.37 8.36
C THR A 281 5.86 7.36 8.46
N GLY A 282 5.30 7.45 9.66
CA GLY A 282 3.87 7.37 9.94
C GLY A 282 3.37 5.93 10.14
N SER A 283 2.18 5.79 10.77
CA SER A 283 1.53 4.48 10.96
C SER A 283 0.87 4.00 9.67
N PRO A 284 0.99 2.71 9.30
CA PRO A 284 0.30 2.11 8.16
C PRO A 284 -1.10 1.57 8.48
N GLU A 285 -1.57 1.70 9.70
CA GLU A 285 -2.72 0.95 10.24
C GLU A 285 -4.01 1.09 9.43
N PHE A 286 -4.25 2.22 8.77
CA PHE A 286 -5.41 2.38 7.88
C PHE A 286 -5.27 1.67 6.54
N SER A 287 -4.06 1.25 6.16
CA SER A 287 -3.81 0.46 4.96
C SER A 287 -3.69 -1.05 5.23
N THR A 288 -3.47 -1.44 6.50
CA THR A 288 -3.13 -2.82 6.91
C THR A 288 -4.19 -3.82 6.46
N VAL A 289 -5.46 -3.54 6.70
CA VAL A 289 -6.59 -4.42 6.34
C VAL A 289 -6.58 -4.71 4.83
N TRP A 290 -6.51 -3.67 4.02
CA TRP A 290 -6.61 -3.76 2.56
C TRP A 290 -5.39 -4.42 1.91
N THR A 291 -4.24 -4.28 2.55
CA THR A 291 -3.02 -4.98 2.12
C THR A 291 -3.06 -6.45 2.51
N TYR A 292 -3.46 -6.76 3.74
CA TYR A 292 -3.62 -8.14 4.21
C TYR A 292 -4.61 -8.92 3.34
N LEU A 293 -5.74 -8.33 2.98
CA LEU A 293 -6.75 -8.94 2.12
C LEU A 293 -6.38 -8.94 0.62
N GLY A 294 -5.31 -8.27 0.22
CA GLY A 294 -4.93 -8.16 -1.18
C GLY A 294 -5.88 -7.31 -2.03
N MET A 295 -6.78 -6.53 -1.41
CA MET A 295 -7.76 -5.67 -2.08
C MET A 295 -7.09 -4.42 -2.67
N PRO A 296 -7.57 -3.88 -3.82
CA PRO A 296 -7.02 -2.65 -4.38
C PRO A 296 -7.25 -1.45 -3.45
N SER A 297 -6.37 -0.46 -3.52
CA SER A 297 -6.49 0.81 -2.78
C SER A 297 -5.95 1.97 -3.61
N ILE A 298 -6.62 3.10 -3.54
CA ILE A 298 -6.21 4.33 -4.22
C ILE A 298 -6.36 5.53 -3.28
#